data_e4244e1e81d99000c3beeca0b72144ca
#
_entry.id   e4244e1e81d99000c3beeca0b72144ca
#
_cell.length_a   1.000
_cell.length_b   1.000
_cell.length_c   1.000
_cell.angle_alpha   90.00
_cell.angle_beta   90.00
_cell.angle_gamma   90.00
#
_symmetry.space_group_name_H-M   'P 1'
#
loop_
_entity.id
_entity.type
_entity.pdbx_description
1 polymer ?
#
loop_
_entity_poly.entity_id
_entity_poly.type
_entity_poly.pdbx_seq_one_letter_code
_entity_poly.pdbx_strand_id
1 'polypeptide(L)'
;MKRCFAIFILLALMLSISACSKISVTDSKDVTLTFIHGEENVIVTLEDDEAEKILSIFNENSYEPLYAGNPSCSFSKNISLKIGDRVFAIARDECNFILDASNMRYFYVSQEDMDYVHSLFEKYGGYFPCV
;
A
#
# COMPACT_ATOMS: atom_id res chain seq x y z
N MET A 1 18.42 -42.18 -12.61
CA MET A 1 18.03 -41.03 -13.41
C MET A 1 16.61 -40.52 -13.10
N LYS A 2 15.58 -41.32 -13.01
CA LYS A 2 14.19 -40.88 -12.75
C LYS A 2 14.00 -40.18 -11.38
N ARG A 3 14.75 -40.55 -10.34
CA ARG A 3 14.65 -39.95 -9.01
C ARG A 3 15.31 -38.57 -8.93
N CYS A 4 16.38 -38.32 -9.66
CA CYS A 4 17.03 -37.01 -9.71
C CYS A 4 16.18 -36.00 -10.48
N PHE A 5 15.45 -36.44 -11.50
CA PHE A 5 14.56 -35.56 -12.29
C PHE A 5 13.35 -35.07 -11.49
N ALA A 6 12.78 -35.96 -10.64
CA ALA A 6 11.67 -35.60 -9.76
C ALA A 6 12.08 -34.58 -8.69
N ILE A 7 13.30 -34.70 -8.14
CA ILE A 7 13.82 -33.73 -7.14
C ILE A 7 14.07 -32.37 -7.79
N PHE A 8 14.54 -32.33 -9.03
CA PHE A 8 14.77 -31.10 -9.76
C PHE A 8 13.47 -30.36 -10.08
N ILE A 9 12.41 -31.07 -10.44
CA ILE A 9 11.07 -30.53 -10.67
C ILE A 9 10.47 -29.99 -9.37
N LEU A 10 10.65 -30.70 -8.25
CA LEU A 10 10.16 -30.26 -6.94
C LEU A 10 10.87 -28.98 -6.47
N LEU A 11 12.19 -28.90 -6.69
CA LEU A 11 12.99 -27.71 -6.38
C LEU A 11 12.61 -26.52 -7.25
N ALA A 12 12.35 -26.73 -8.54
CA ALA A 12 11.90 -25.70 -9.47
C ALA A 12 10.49 -25.18 -9.12
N LEU A 13 9.59 -26.05 -8.66
CA LEU A 13 8.26 -25.67 -8.16
C LEU A 13 8.33 -24.85 -6.87
N MET A 14 9.26 -25.18 -5.96
CA MET A 14 9.47 -24.41 -4.73
C MET A 14 10.02 -23.00 -4.99
N LEU A 15 10.83 -22.82 -6.03
CA LEU A 15 11.39 -21.52 -6.43
C LEU A 15 10.36 -20.62 -7.12
N SER A 16 9.29 -21.17 -7.70
CA SER A 16 8.25 -20.39 -8.37
C SER A 16 7.19 -19.80 -7.43
N ILE A 17 7.15 -20.21 -6.15
CA ILE A 17 6.16 -19.71 -5.17
C ILE A 17 6.60 -18.37 -4.54
N SER A 18 7.87 -17.98 -4.69
CA SER A 18 8.42 -16.76 -4.08
C SER A 18 8.15 -15.48 -4.91
N ALA A 19 7.54 -15.57 -6.09
CA ALA A 19 7.58 -14.51 -7.10
C ALA A 19 6.42 -13.53 -7.08
N CYS A 20 5.50 -13.57 -6.10
CA CYS A 20 4.26 -12.78 -6.21
C CYS A 20 3.84 -12.00 -4.96
N SER A 21 4.79 -11.40 -4.26
CA SER A 21 4.47 -10.50 -3.14
C SER A 21 4.62 -9.01 -3.49
N LYS A 22 5.17 -8.70 -4.67
CA LYS A 22 5.41 -7.31 -5.07
C LYS A 22 4.10 -6.59 -5.37
N ILE A 23 4.00 -5.36 -4.89
CA ILE A 23 2.88 -4.49 -5.22
C ILE A 23 3.08 -4.02 -6.65
N SER A 24 2.03 -4.09 -7.45
CA SER A 24 1.99 -3.52 -8.79
C SER A 24 0.75 -2.65 -8.88
N VAL A 25 0.96 -1.36 -8.94
CA VAL A 25 -0.07 -0.38 -9.28
C VAL A 25 0.25 0.14 -10.67
N THR A 26 -0.73 0.10 -11.55
CA THR A 26 -0.60 0.61 -12.92
C THR A 26 -0.46 2.13 -12.90
N ASP A 27 0.22 2.67 -13.91
CA ASP A 27 0.31 4.12 -14.16
C ASP A 27 -1.09 4.72 -14.36
N SER A 28 -1.80 4.91 -13.26
CA SER A 28 -3.06 5.63 -13.25
C SER A 28 -2.74 7.09 -12.96
N LYS A 29 -3.08 7.97 -13.89
CA LYS A 29 -3.01 9.41 -13.65
C LYS A 29 -4.00 9.88 -12.58
N ASP A 30 -4.94 8.99 -12.20
CA ASP A 30 -5.99 9.29 -11.24
C ASP A 30 -5.64 8.71 -9.87
N VAL A 31 -4.67 9.31 -9.18
CA VAL A 31 -4.43 9.05 -7.76
C VAL A 31 -5.22 10.07 -6.95
N THR A 32 -6.12 9.58 -6.12
CA THR A 32 -6.95 10.45 -5.27
C THR A 32 -6.70 10.19 -3.80
N LEU A 33 -6.71 11.27 -3.03
CA LEU A 33 -6.63 11.29 -1.58
C LEU A 33 -8.05 11.42 -1.02
N THR A 34 -8.42 10.58 -0.06
CA THR A 34 -9.69 10.68 0.68
C THR A 34 -9.38 10.93 2.15
N PHE A 35 -10.00 11.94 2.73
CA PHE A 35 -9.89 12.24 4.16
C PHE A 35 -11.19 12.86 4.70
N ILE A 36 -11.28 12.95 6.03
CA ILE A 36 -12.41 13.58 6.72
C ILE A 36 -12.00 14.99 7.11
N HIS A 37 -12.83 15.97 6.76
CA HIS A 37 -12.72 17.34 7.24
C HIS A 37 -14.04 17.74 7.92
N GLY A 38 -14.01 17.85 9.24
CA GLY A 38 -15.24 17.97 10.02
C GLY A 38 -16.07 16.70 9.95
N GLU A 39 -17.28 16.79 9.41
CA GLU A 39 -18.19 15.65 9.18
C GLU A 39 -18.24 15.18 7.71
N GLU A 40 -17.48 15.83 6.83
CA GLU A 40 -17.52 15.58 5.39
C GLU A 40 -16.32 14.77 4.92
N ASN A 41 -16.56 13.83 3.98
CA ASN A 41 -15.51 13.19 3.23
C ASN A 41 -15.07 14.09 2.09
N VAL A 42 -13.79 14.41 2.05
CA VAL A 42 -13.16 15.19 1.00
C VAL A 42 -12.34 14.25 0.11
N ILE A 43 -12.46 14.42 -1.20
CA ILE A 43 -11.69 13.67 -2.20
C ILE A 43 -10.93 14.69 -3.04
N VAL A 44 -9.60 14.52 -3.10
CA VAL A 44 -8.71 15.39 -3.87
C VAL A 44 -7.91 14.55 -4.84
N THR A 45 -7.85 14.97 -6.11
CA THR A 45 -6.93 14.37 -7.09
C THR A 45 -5.54 14.98 -6.88
N LEU A 46 -4.53 14.13 -6.75
CA LEU A 46 -3.14 14.57 -6.60
C LEU A 46 -2.61 15.20 -7.90
N GLU A 47 -1.65 16.09 -7.76
CA GLU A 47 -0.88 16.61 -8.90
C GLU A 47 -0.02 15.49 -9.52
N ASP A 48 0.37 15.63 -10.78
CA ASP A 48 1.05 14.58 -11.55
C ASP A 48 2.35 14.09 -10.86
N ASP A 49 3.16 15.00 -10.34
CA ASP A 49 4.41 14.68 -9.62
C ASP A 49 4.16 13.97 -8.27
N GLU A 50 3.11 14.34 -7.58
CA GLU A 50 2.70 13.68 -6.33
C GLU A 50 2.19 12.26 -6.60
N ALA A 51 1.38 12.12 -7.65
CA ALA A 51 0.88 10.82 -8.10
C ALA A 51 2.04 9.89 -8.50
N GLU A 52 3.00 10.38 -9.29
CA GLU A 52 4.20 9.62 -9.68
C GLU A 52 5.01 9.18 -8.45
N LYS A 53 5.19 10.05 -7.47
CA LYS A 53 5.91 9.71 -6.25
C LYS A 53 5.18 8.64 -5.44
N ILE A 54 3.86 8.71 -5.31
CA ILE A 54 3.04 7.68 -4.64
C ILE A 54 3.15 6.34 -5.38
N LEU A 55 3.03 6.34 -6.71
CA LEU A 55 3.16 5.13 -7.51
C LEU A 55 4.56 4.50 -7.35
N SER A 56 5.62 5.30 -7.30
CA SER A 56 6.99 4.83 -7.04
C SER A 56 7.09 4.15 -5.68
N ILE A 57 6.64 4.82 -4.61
CA ILE A 57 6.64 4.27 -3.25
C ILE A 57 5.93 2.91 -3.22
N PHE A 58 4.76 2.80 -3.84
CA PHE A 58 3.98 1.56 -3.81
C PHE A 58 4.64 0.45 -4.62
N ASN A 59 5.12 0.75 -5.83
CA ASN A 59 5.76 -0.23 -6.71
C ASN A 59 7.14 -0.72 -6.21
N GLU A 60 7.79 0.04 -5.34
CA GLU A 60 9.06 -0.36 -4.71
C GLU A 60 8.86 -1.31 -3.53
N ASN A 61 7.65 -1.38 -2.97
CA ASN A 61 7.33 -2.18 -1.81
C ASN A 61 6.71 -3.55 -2.17
N SER A 62 6.65 -4.42 -1.17
CA SER A 62 6.07 -5.76 -1.27
C SER A 62 5.11 -5.98 -0.12
N TYR A 63 4.08 -6.79 -0.36
CA TYR A 63 3.17 -7.17 0.71
C TYR A 63 3.87 -7.99 1.78
N GLU A 64 3.47 -7.78 3.03
CA GLU A 64 3.86 -8.65 4.13
C GLU A 64 3.43 -10.11 3.84
N PRO A 65 4.24 -11.09 4.26
CA PRO A 65 3.87 -12.49 4.14
C PRO A 65 2.56 -12.78 4.88
N LEU A 66 1.72 -13.65 4.33
CA LEU A 66 0.43 -14.01 4.93
C LEU A 66 0.55 -14.59 6.36
N TYR A 67 1.69 -15.22 6.66
CA TYR A 67 1.97 -15.76 7.99
C TYR A 67 2.41 -14.70 9.02
N ALA A 68 2.72 -13.49 8.60
CA ALA A 68 3.11 -12.41 9.51
C ALA A 68 1.95 -11.91 10.40
N GLY A 69 0.71 -12.27 10.04
CA GLY A 69 -0.48 -11.81 10.72
C GLY A 69 -0.84 -10.36 10.37
N ASN A 70 -1.86 -9.85 11.03
CA ASN A 70 -2.30 -8.47 10.81
C ASN A 70 -1.54 -7.53 11.76
N PRO A 71 -1.03 -6.39 11.26
CA PRO A 71 -0.44 -5.39 12.13
C PRO A 71 -1.51 -4.81 13.06
N SER A 72 -1.09 -4.45 14.28
CA SER A 72 -1.97 -3.83 15.30
C SER A 72 -2.10 -2.32 15.05
N CYS A 73 -2.44 -1.93 13.81
CA CYS A 73 -2.58 -0.56 13.39
C CYS A 73 -4.05 -0.19 13.17
N SER A 74 -4.37 1.08 13.36
CA SER A 74 -5.72 1.60 13.14
C SER A 74 -5.88 2.09 11.70
N PHE A 75 -6.73 1.43 10.92
CA PHE A 75 -7.04 1.80 9.54
C PHE A 75 -8.45 2.30 9.38
N SER A 76 -8.63 3.28 8.48
CA SER A 76 -9.94 3.76 8.06
C SER A 76 -9.95 3.96 6.55
N LYS A 77 -11.02 3.49 5.88
CA LYS A 77 -11.21 3.72 4.45
C LYS A 77 -11.43 5.20 4.11
N ASN A 78 -11.79 5.99 5.12
CA ASN A 78 -11.96 7.44 4.97
C ASN A 78 -10.64 8.21 5.07
N ILE A 79 -9.52 7.51 5.27
CA ILE A 79 -8.16 8.08 5.25
C ILE A 79 -7.36 7.16 4.34
N SER A 80 -7.39 7.44 3.06
CA SER A 80 -6.89 6.51 2.06
C SER A 80 -6.41 7.21 0.79
N LEU A 81 -5.56 6.50 0.07
CA LEU A 81 -5.22 6.77 -1.32
C LEU A 81 -6.00 5.80 -2.21
N LYS A 82 -6.58 6.28 -3.28
CA LYS A 82 -7.20 5.46 -4.31
C LYS A 82 -6.38 5.57 -5.59
N ILE A 83 -6.00 4.43 -6.14
CA ILE A 83 -5.22 4.31 -7.38
C ILE A 83 -6.02 3.39 -8.32
N GLY A 84 -6.60 3.97 -9.35
CA GLY A 84 -7.58 3.24 -10.17
C GLY A 84 -8.75 2.76 -9.32
N ASP A 85 -9.04 1.45 -9.33
CA ASP A 85 -10.12 0.85 -8.53
C ASP A 85 -9.65 0.36 -7.15
N ARG A 86 -8.38 0.51 -6.81
CA ARG A 86 -7.80 0.01 -5.55
C ARG A 86 -7.78 1.10 -4.49
N VAL A 87 -8.14 0.72 -3.27
CA VAL A 87 -8.15 1.60 -2.10
C VAL A 87 -7.08 1.16 -1.12
N PHE A 88 -6.22 2.08 -0.75
CA PHE A 88 -5.12 1.89 0.19
C PHE A 88 -5.34 2.74 1.43
N ALA A 89 -5.77 2.10 2.52
CA ALA A 89 -5.99 2.79 3.78
C ALA A 89 -4.66 3.05 4.50
N ILE A 90 -4.49 4.28 4.95
CA ILE A 90 -3.31 4.73 5.68
C ILE A 90 -3.54 4.52 7.17
N ALA A 91 -2.53 4.02 7.89
CA ALA A 91 -2.62 3.88 9.34
C ALA A 91 -2.76 5.26 10.01
N ARG A 92 -3.69 5.35 10.97
CA ARG A 92 -4.00 6.59 11.71
C ARG A 92 -3.13 6.80 12.95
N ASP A 93 -2.36 5.81 13.30
CA ASP A 93 -1.41 5.79 14.40
C ASP A 93 0.03 5.89 13.86
N GLU A 94 1.02 5.77 14.70
CA GLU A 94 2.43 5.84 14.31
C GLU A 94 2.92 4.60 13.54
N CYS A 95 2.01 3.81 12.97
CA CYS A 95 2.35 2.64 12.18
C CYS A 95 2.75 3.01 10.76
N ASN A 96 3.85 2.42 10.28
CA ASN A 96 4.31 2.57 8.89
C ASN A 96 3.74 1.50 7.96
N PHE A 97 2.47 1.11 8.19
CA PHE A 97 1.77 0.14 7.36
C PHE A 97 0.66 0.79 6.56
N ILE A 98 0.48 0.27 5.35
CA ILE A 98 -0.64 0.61 4.47
C ILE A 98 -1.43 -0.68 4.23
N LEU A 99 -2.75 -0.59 4.33
CA LEU A 99 -3.67 -1.67 4.03
C LEU A 99 -4.21 -1.52 2.61
N ASP A 100 -3.89 -2.46 1.74
CA ASP A 100 -4.64 -2.64 0.49
C ASP A 100 -5.99 -3.27 0.80
N ALA A 101 -7.01 -2.43 0.85
CA ALA A 101 -8.37 -2.85 1.21
C ALA A 101 -9.04 -3.74 0.14
N SER A 102 -8.47 -3.81 -1.08
CA SER A 102 -9.01 -4.61 -2.17
C SER A 102 -8.72 -6.10 -2.00
N ASN A 103 -7.60 -6.44 -1.39
CA ASN A 103 -7.17 -7.83 -1.16
C ASN A 103 -6.87 -8.15 0.30
N MET A 104 -7.11 -7.21 1.20
CA MET A 104 -6.88 -7.31 2.65
C MET A 104 -5.44 -7.69 2.99
N ARG A 105 -4.48 -7.10 2.28
CA ARG A 105 -3.06 -7.30 2.50
C ARG A 105 -2.38 -6.01 2.95
N TYR A 106 -1.35 -6.17 3.75
CA TYR A 106 -0.58 -5.07 4.31
C TYR A 106 0.80 -5.00 3.68
N PHE A 107 1.36 -3.80 3.64
CA PHE A 107 2.77 -3.60 3.33
C PHE A 107 3.34 -2.49 4.19
N TYR A 108 4.62 -2.64 4.50
CA TYR A 108 5.39 -1.67 5.26
C TYR A 108 6.03 -0.67 4.29
N VAL A 109 6.04 0.59 4.67
CA VAL A 109 6.79 1.64 3.97
C VAL A 109 7.82 2.26 4.92
N SER A 110 8.88 2.85 4.36
CA SER A 110 9.86 3.55 5.18
C SER A 110 9.23 4.72 5.94
N GLN A 111 9.88 5.17 7.01
CA GLN A 111 9.41 6.36 7.74
C GLN A 111 9.38 7.60 6.82
N GLU A 112 10.39 7.76 5.97
CA GLU A 112 10.47 8.87 5.01
C GLU A 112 9.29 8.86 4.03
N ASP A 113 8.93 7.68 3.51
CA ASP A 113 7.81 7.54 2.59
C ASP A 113 6.46 7.75 3.30
N MET A 114 6.32 7.29 4.55
CA MET A 114 5.11 7.54 5.33
C MET A 114 4.97 9.01 5.68
N ASP A 115 6.05 9.70 6.03
CA ASP A 115 6.07 11.14 6.28
C ASP A 115 5.64 11.91 5.01
N TYR A 116 6.10 11.46 3.84
CA TYR A 116 5.64 12.04 2.58
C TYR A 116 4.13 11.83 2.38
N VAL A 117 3.62 10.61 2.60
CA VAL A 117 2.18 10.33 2.52
C VAL A 117 1.40 11.23 3.48
N HIS A 118 1.83 11.35 4.73
CA HIS A 118 1.19 12.23 5.72
C HIS A 118 1.20 13.70 5.28
N SER A 119 2.30 14.16 4.67
CA SER A 119 2.42 15.55 4.19
C SER A 119 1.39 15.90 3.12
N LEU A 120 0.95 14.93 2.31
CA LEU A 120 -0.12 15.16 1.34
C LEU A 120 -1.47 15.41 2.04
N PHE A 121 -1.78 14.67 3.09
CA PHE A 121 -2.99 14.95 3.90
C PHE A 121 -2.91 16.33 4.57
N GLU A 122 -1.74 16.72 5.06
CA GLU A 122 -1.53 18.04 5.65
C GLU A 122 -1.66 19.14 4.60
N LYS A 123 -1.10 18.94 3.41
CA LYS A 123 -1.20 19.92 2.29
C LYS A 123 -2.65 20.20 1.91
N TYR A 124 -3.46 19.16 1.77
CA TYR A 124 -4.82 19.27 1.26
C TYR A 124 -5.89 19.38 2.35
N GLY A 125 -5.66 18.82 3.52
CA GLY A 125 -6.60 18.80 4.63
C GLY A 125 -6.22 19.69 5.81
N GLY A 126 -5.01 20.24 5.83
CA GLY A 126 -4.48 21.08 6.90
C GLY A 126 -3.89 20.30 8.07
N TYR A 127 -4.15 19.00 8.18
CA TYR A 127 -3.58 18.12 9.19
C TYR A 127 -3.69 16.65 8.76
N PHE A 128 -2.84 15.78 9.30
CA PHE A 128 -3.07 14.34 9.22
C PHE A 128 -3.95 13.92 10.40
N PRO A 129 -5.06 13.20 10.16
CA PRO A 129 -6.00 12.82 11.21
C PRO A 129 -5.46 11.66 12.06
N CYS A 130 -4.54 11.96 12.96
CA CYS A 130 -4.05 11.03 13.98
C CYS A 130 -5.12 10.81 15.07
N VAL A 131 -5.09 9.63 15.69
CA VAL A 131 -5.93 9.29 16.86
C VAL A 131 -5.19 9.65 18.12
#